data_bb14ff978db3b25f6480da6102e8c1bd
#
_entry.id   bb14ff978db3b25f6480da6102e8c1bd
#
_cell.length_a   1.000
_cell.length_b   1.000
_cell.length_c   1.000
_cell.angle_alpha   90.00
_cell.angle_beta   90.00
_cell.angle_gamma   90.00
#
_symmetry.space_group_name_H-M   'P 1'
#
loop_
_entity.id
_entity.type
_entity.pdbx_description
1 polymer ?
#
loop_
_entity_poly.entity_id
_entity_poly.type
_entity_poly.pdbx_seq_one_letter_code
_entity_poly.pdbx_strand_id
1 'polypeptide(L)'
;MDTTDLPIDPNALHLTAVEGRSLDLQRVLDLYRAVGWDTYANDPGTLSLALAGSTRVVVATRGEEILGLARVVSDKATVCFLQDILVRPDEQRQGLGRALVGLALAPYAHVRQKVLLTDDEDAQRAFYESLGFSLVTGALRAFVRFD
;
A
#
# COMPACT_ATOMS: atom_id res chain seq x y z
N MET A 1 4.18 -35.06 -18.35
CA MET A 1 4.49 -34.84 -16.93
C MET A 1 3.73 -33.61 -16.48
N ASP A 2 2.67 -33.83 -15.75
CA ASP A 2 1.88 -32.76 -15.18
C ASP A 2 2.68 -32.05 -14.09
N THR A 3 3.02 -30.80 -14.33
CA THR A 3 3.59 -29.89 -13.34
C THR A 3 2.51 -29.26 -12.46
N THR A 4 1.33 -29.88 -12.42
CA THR A 4 0.18 -29.43 -11.69
C THR A 4 0.17 -30.06 -10.31
N ASP A 5 0.07 -29.22 -9.30
CA ASP A 5 -0.18 -29.53 -7.90
C ASP A 5 1.03 -29.85 -7.02
N LEU A 6 1.99 -28.94 -6.99
CA LEU A 6 2.67 -28.74 -5.73
C LEU A 6 1.66 -28.12 -4.76
N PRO A 7 1.45 -28.69 -3.56
CA PRO A 7 0.51 -28.10 -2.61
C PRO A 7 0.94 -26.67 -2.31
N ILE A 8 0.00 -25.73 -2.48
CA ILE A 8 0.23 -24.35 -2.10
C ILE A 8 0.48 -24.34 -0.60
N ASP A 9 1.69 -23.94 -0.20
CA ASP A 9 2.03 -23.80 1.21
C ASP A 9 1.14 -22.70 1.81
N PRO A 10 0.22 -23.01 2.77
CA PRO A 10 -0.65 -22.03 3.36
C PRO A 10 0.11 -20.99 4.20
N ASN A 11 1.38 -21.26 4.52
CA ASN A 11 2.25 -20.34 5.25
C ASN A 11 3.14 -19.50 4.34
N ALA A 12 3.06 -19.70 3.03
CA ALA A 12 3.85 -18.91 2.09
C ALA A 12 3.32 -17.47 2.00
N LEU A 13 4.27 -16.54 1.92
CA LEU A 13 3.97 -15.14 1.65
C LEU A 13 3.65 -14.94 0.16
N HIS A 14 2.53 -14.30 -0.13
CA HIS A 14 2.14 -13.93 -1.48
C HIS A 14 1.99 -12.42 -1.58
N LEU A 15 2.57 -11.84 -2.65
CA LEU A 15 2.36 -10.46 -3.03
C LEU A 15 1.63 -10.44 -4.37
N THR A 16 0.51 -9.73 -4.44
CA THR A 16 -0.30 -9.68 -5.67
C THR A 16 -1.05 -8.37 -5.80
N ALA A 17 -1.25 -7.96 -7.05
CA ALA A 17 -2.17 -6.88 -7.38
C ALA A 17 -3.59 -7.45 -7.47
N VAL A 18 -4.54 -6.71 -6.91
CA VAL A 18 -5.95 -7.12 -6.86
C VAL A 18 -6.86 -5.96 -7.23
N GLU A 19 -8.09 -6.28 -7.64
CA GLU A 19 -9.16 -5.29 -7.69
C GLU A 19 -9.55 -4.93 -6.26
N GLY A 20 -9.49 -3.63 -5.90
CA GLY A 20 -9.78 -3.20 -4.53
C GLY A 20 -11.15 -3.63 -4.01
N ARG A 21 -12.16 -3.63 -4.90
CA ARG A 21 -13.51 -4.08 -4.59
C ARG A 21 -13.64 -5.59 -4.32
N SER A 22 -12.66 -6.40 -4.73
CA SER A 22 -12.67 -7.85 -4.53
C SER A 22 -12.15 -8.29 -3.18
N LEU A 23 -11.53 -7.38 -2.42
CA LEU A 23 -10.96 -7.68 -1.11
C LEU A 23 -12.06 -7.91 -0.07
N ASP A 24 -11.82 -8.88 0.82
CA ASP A 24 -12.65 -9.06 2.01
C ASP A 24 -12.46 -7.87 2.95
N LEU A 25 -13.52 -7.07 3.11
CA LEU A 25 -13.44 -5.83 3.88
C LEU A 25 -13.06 -6.07 5.35
N GLN A 26 -13.52 -7.16 5.96
CA GLN A 26 -13.18 -7.46 7.35
C GLN A 26 -11.68 -7.70 7.52
N ARG A 27 -11.06 -8.40 6.60
CA ARG A 27 -9.60 -8.64 6.61
C ARG A 27 -8.83 -7.36 6.41
N VAL A 28 -9.30 -6.48 5.53
CA VAL A 28 -8.69 -5.16 5.33
C VAL A 28 -8.83 -4.31 6.60
N LEU A 29 -10.01 -4.28 7.21
CA LEU A 29 -10.24 -3.57 8.48
C LEU A 29 -9.32 -4.08 9.59
N ASP A 30 -9.10 -5.39 9.67
CA ASP A 30 -8.18 -5.98 10.65
C ASP A 30 -6.76 -5.44 10.46
N LEU A 31 -6.31 -5.29 9.21
CA LEU A 31 -5.01 -4.70 8.92
C LEU A 31 -4.95 -3.22 9.36
N TYR A 32 -5.94 -2.42 9.00
CA TYR A 32 -5.97 -1.01 9.39
C TYR A 32 -5.98 -0.84 10.92
N ARG A 33 -6.74 -1.68 11.63
CA ARG A 33 -6.73 -1.69 13.10
C ARG A 33 -5.37 -2.09 13.67
N ALA A 34 -4.73 -3.10 13.07
CA ALA A 34 -3.43 -3.58 13.52
C ALA A 34 -2.34 -2.52 13.45
N VAL A 35 -2.41 -1.63 12.46
CA VAL A 35 -1.46 -0.50 12.32
C VAL A 35 -1.91 0.76 13.05
N GLY A 36 -3.08 0.74 13.69
CA GLY A 36 -3.58 1.88 14.46
C GLY A 36 -4.23 3.00 13.65
N TRP A 37 -4.62 2.73 12.42
CA TRP A 37 -5.28 3.71 11.53
C TRP A 37 -6.80 3.66 11.72
N ASP A 38 -7.26 4.18 12.86
CA ASP A 38 -8.64 4.03 13.31
C ASP A 38 -9.64 4.87 12.51
N THR A 39 -9.23 5.97 11.91
CA THR A 39 -10.11 6.83 11.13
C THR A 39 -10.87 6.04 10.06
N TYR A 40 -10.17 5.23 9.29
CA TYR A 40 -10.79 4.40 8.25
C TYR A 40 -11.33 3.08 8.80
N ALA A 41 -10.70 2.51 9.81
CA ALA A 41 -11.19 1.29 10.47
C ALA A 41 -12.56 1.52 11.12
N ASN A 42 -12.84 2.75 11.57
CA ASN A 42 -14.12 3.15 12.16
C ASN A 42 -15.15 3.63 11.12
N ASP A 43 -14.78 3.68 9.84
CA ASP A 43 -15.66 4.06 8.74
C ASP A 43 -15.52 3.06 7.58
N PRO A 44 -16.06 1.83 7.73
CA PRO A 44 -15.93 0.78 6.73
C PRO A 44 -16.48 1.14 5.36
N GLY A 45 -17.56 1.92 5.33
CA GLY A 45 -18.17 2.37 4.07
C GLY A 45 -17.23 3.24 3.24
N THR A 46 -16.58 4.21 3.88
CA THR A 46 -15.60 5.07 3.21
C THR A 46 -14.39 4.27 2.74
N LEU A 47 -13.89 3.35 3.57
CA LEU A 47 -12.76 2.50 3.19
C LEU A 47 -13.11 1.61 1.97
N SER A 48 -14.30 1.04 1.95
CA SER A 48 -14.77 0.22 0.83
C SER A 48 -14.81 1.03 -0.48
N LEU A 49 -15.34 2.25 -0.43
CA LEU A 49 -15.35 3.16 -1.59
C LEU A 49 -13.93 3.53 -2.04
N ALA A 50 -13.04 3.79 -1.11
CA ALA A 50 -11.64 4.12 -1.40
C ALA A 50 -10.91 2.97 -2.09
N LEU A 51 -11.10 1.75 -1.61
CA LEU A 51 -10.52 0.55 -2.24
C LEU A 51 -11.05 0.36 -3.66
N ALA A 52 -12.36 0.45 -3.84
CA ALA A 52 -12.99 0.30 -5.15
C ALA A 52 -12.55 1.39 -6.15
N GLY A 53 -12.33 2.61 -5.67
CA GLY A 53 -11.90 3.75 -6.48
C GLY A 53 -10.39 3.84 -6.70
N SER A 54 -9.61 2.98 -6.09
CA SER A 54 -8.15 2.99 -6.25
C SER A 54 -7.75 2.53 -7.66
N THR A 55 -6.72 3.17 -8.22
CA THR A 55 -6.19 2.77 -9.53
C THR A 55 -5.50 1.41 -9.45
N ARG A 56 -4.82 1.15 -8.34
CA ARG A 56 -4.12 -0.11 -8.11
C ARG A 56 -4.07 -0.39 -6.61
N VAL A 57 -4.36 -1.61 -6.23
CA VAL A 57 -4.17 -2.12 -4.87
C VAL A 57 -3.29 -3.36 -4.94
N VAL A 58 -2.29 -3.42 -4.10
CA VAL A 58 -1.43 -4.60 -3.94
C VAL A 58 -1.49 -5.05 -2.49
N VAL A 59 -1.52 -6.36 -2.29
CA VAL A 59 -1.60 -6.96 -0.95
C VAL A 59 -0.52 -8.00 -0.77
N ALA A 60 -0.06 -8.12 0.46
CA ALA A 60 0.76 -9.22 0.94
C ALA A 60 -0.12 -10.08 1.84
N THR A 61 -0.18 -11.37 1.56
CA THR A 61 -1.03 -12.32 2.29
C THR A 61 -0.25 -13.54 2.74
N ARG A 62 -0.68 -14.10 3.86
CA ARG A 62 -0.28 -15.44 4.33
C ARG A 62 -1.55 -16.18 4.72
N GLY A 63 -1.88 -17.24 3.96
CA GLY A 63 -3.21 -17.85 4.08
C GLY A 63 -4.29 -16.82 3.78
N GLU A 64 -5.21 -16.64 4.71
CA GLU A 64 -6.31 -15.68 4.58
C GLU A 64 -6.01 -14.30 5.19
N GLU A 65 -4.88 -14.17 5.88
CA GLU A 65 -4.49 -12.94 6.57
C GLU A 65 -3.82 -11.98 5.62
N ILE A 66 -4.26 -10.71 5.64
CA ILE A 66 -3.59 -9.62 4.94
C ILE A 66 -2.52 -9.03 5.87
N LEU A 67 -1.27 -9.17 5.46
CA LEU A 67 -0.10 -8.72 6.23
C LEU A 67 0.30 -7.30 5.90
N GLY A 68 0.00 -6.86 4.69
CA GLY A 68 0.31 -5.53 4.22
C GLY A 68 -0.49 -5.16 2.99
N LEU A 69 -0.54 -3.86 2.72
CA LEU A 69 -1.29 -3.31 1.60
C LEU A 69 -0.62 -2.02 1.12
N ALA A 70 -0.63 -1.81 -0.18
CA ALA A 70 -0.30 -0.52 -0.79
C ALA A 70 -1.39 -0.14 -1.77
N ARG A 71 -1.73 1.16 -1.81
CA ARG A 71 -2.83 1.67 -2.61
C ARG A 71 -2.41 2.90 -3.38
N VAL A 72 -2.69 2.92 -4.67
CA VAL A 72 -2.30 3.99 -5.60
C VAL A 72 -3.53 4.60 -6.25
N VAL A 73 -3.53 5.93 -6.35
CA VAL A 73 -4.46 6.72 -7.16
C VAL A 73 -3.65 7.46 -8.23
N SER A 74 -4.00 7.28 -9.50
CA SER A 74 -3.22 7.81 -10.61
C SER A 74 -4.09 8.06 -11.84
N ASP A 75 -3.72 9.09 -12.63
CA ASP A 75 -4.23 9.27 -13.99
C ASP A 75 -3.47 8.40 -15.01
N LYS A 76 -2.45 7.65 -14.56
CA LYS A 76 -1.59 6.77 -15.38
C LYS A 76 -0.72 7.51 -16.39
N ALA A 77 -0.66 8.81 -16.33
CA ALA A 77 0.05 9.66 -17.29
C ALA A 77 0.95 10.69 -16.62
N THR A 78 0.42 11.50 -15.71
CA THR A 78 1.15 12.65 -15.15
C THR A 78 1.44 12.56 -13.66
N VAL A 79 0.57 11.92 -12.88
CA VAL A 79 0.70 11.84 -11.42
C VAL A 79 0.32 10.47 -10.91
N CYS A 80 1.05 10.06 -9.89
CA CYS A 80 0.78 8.84 -9.14
C CYS A 80 0.84 9.18 -7.65
N PHE A 81 -0.27 9.03 -6.94
CA PHE A 81 -0.33 9.26 -5.51
C PHE A 81 -0.33 7.91 -4.78
N LEU A 82 0.71 7.69 -4.00
CA LEU A 82 0.83 6.51 -3.14
C LEU A 82 0.10 6.84 -1.84
N GLN A 83 -1.17 6.41 -1.74
CA GLN A 83 -2.07 6.86 -0.69
C GLN A 83 -1.84 6.12 0.62
N ASP A 84 -1.75 4.81 0.57
CA ASP A 84 -1.59 3.98 1.76
C ASP A 84 -0.47 2.97 1.57
N ILE A 85 0.37 2.83 2.58
CA ILE A 85 1.32 1.74 2.77
C ILE A 85 1.16 1.27 4.19
N LEU A 86 0.66 0.05 4.36
CA LEU A 86 0.46 -0.57 5.66
C LEU A 86 1.19 -1.90 5.72
N VAL A 87 1.89 -2.13 6.80
CA VAL A 87 2.49 -3.43 7.13
C VAL A 87 2.17 -3.73 8.59
N ARG A 88 1.66 -4.92 8.88
CA ARG A 88 1.41 -5.34 10.27
C ARG A 88 2.67 -5.15 11.10
N PRO A 89 2.55 -4.68 12.35
CA PRO A 89 3.72 -4.39 13.19
C PRO A 89 4.69 -5.56 13.35
N ASP A 90 4.17 -6.78 13.46
CA ASP A 90 4.96 -8.01 13.60
C ASP A 90 5.61 -8.49 12.30
N GLU A 91 5.23 -7.91 11.16
CA GLU A 91 5.80 -8.20 9.84
C GLU A 91 6.71 -7.08 9.32
N GLN A 92 6.94 -6.04 10.10
CA GLN A 92 7.82 -4.93 9.73
C GLN A 92 9.30 -5.32 9.79
N ARG A 93 10.15 -4.53 9.11
CA ARG A 93 11.62 -4.70 9.06
C ARG A 93 12.08 -5.97 8.36
N GLN A 94 11.26 -6.56 7.49
CA GLN A 94 11.58 -7.74 6.70
C GLN A 94 11.59 -7.45 5.19
N GLY A 95 11.55 -6.17 4.79
CA GLY A 95 11.53 -5.75 3.40
C GLY A 95 10.14 -5.79 2.75
N LEU A 96 9.08 -6.07 3.50
CA LEU A 96 7.73 -6.18 2.96
C LEU A 96 7.19 -4.84 2.44
N GLY A 97 7.42 -3.76 3.17
CA GLY A 97 7.04 -2.41 2.73
C GLY A 97 7.69 -2.02 1.42
N ARG A 98 8.98 -2.28 1.27
CA ARG A 98 9.72 -2.06 0.02
C ARG A 98 9.14 -2.86 -1.14
N ALA A 99 8.84 -4.13 -0.91
CA ALA A 99 8.26 -5.01 -1.93
C ALA A 99 6.86 -4.54 -2.35
N LEU A 100 6.03 -4.11 -1.40
CA LEU A 100 4.70 -3.56 -1.66
C LEU A 100 4.76 -2.28 -2.50
N VAL A 101 5.63 -1.33 -2.14
CA VAL A 101 5.80 -0.09 -2.91
C VAL A 101 6.30 -0.40 -4.32
N GLY A 102 7.28 -1.29 -4.45
CA GLY A 102 7.81 -1.71 -5.75
C GLY A 102 6.72 -2.28 -6.65
N LEU A 103 5.92 -3.19 -6.13
CA LEU A 103 4.81 -3.80 -6.89
C LEU A 103 3.71 -2.77 -7.20
N ALA A 104 3.39 -1.89 -6.26
CA ALA A 104 2.37 -0.85 -6.45
C ALA A 104 2.76 0.13 -7.54
N LEU A 105 4.03 0.54 -7.62
CA LEU A 105 4.51 1.53 -8.58
C LEU A 105 5.01 0.94 -9.90
N ALA A 106 5.17 -0.37 -10.00
CA ALA A 106 5.75 -1.02 -11.18
C ALA A 106 5.09 -0.61 -12.51
N PRO A 107 3.74 -0.51 -12.64
CA PRO A 107 3.13 -0.09 -13.89
C PRO A 107 3.29 1.40 -14.21
N TYR A 108 3.82 2.20 -13.28
CA TYR A 108 3.84 3.66 -13.36
C TYR A 108 5.26 4.22 -13.49
N ALA A 109 6.23 3.42 -13.93
CA ALA A 109 7.60 3.88 -14.11
C ALA A 109 7.70 5.10 -15.05
N HIS A 110 6.82 5.18 -16.05
CA HIS A 110 6.75 6.28 -17.00
C HIS A 110 6.09 7.55 -16.45
N VAL A 111 5.40 7.47 -15.31
CA VAL A 111 4.73 8.61 -14.68
C VAL A 111 5.79 9.43 -13.92
N ARG A 112 5.96 10.69 -14.35
CA ARG A 112 7.03 11.53 -13.85
C ARG A 112 6.87 11.90 -12.37
N GLN A 113 5.66 12.23 -11.94
CA GLN A 113 5.43 12.77 -10.60
C GLN A 113 4.77 11.71 -9.72
N LYS A 114 5.49 11.30 -8.69
CA LYS A 114 4.98 10.40 -7.65
C LYS A 114 4.98 11.12 -6.33
N VAL A 115 3.86 11.09 -5.61
CA VAL A 115 3.63 11.87 -4.38
C VAL A 115 3.11 10.94 -3.29
N LEU A 116 3.52 11.18 -2.07
CA LEU A 116 2.95 10.56 -0.88
C LEU A 116 2.97 11.55 0.29
N LEU A 117 2.13 11.30 1.28
CA LEU A 117 2.17 11.94 2.59
C LEU A 117 2.48 10.87 3.64
N THR A 118 3.28 11.21 4.61
CA THR A 118 3.61 10.33 5.72
C THR A 118 3.79 11.13 7.01
N ASP A 119 3.81 10.44 8.14
CA ASP A 119 4.04 11.06 9.43
C ASP A 119 5.46 11.64 9.53
N ASP A 120 5.63 12.67 10.35
CA ASP A 120 6.91 13.30 10.62
C ASP A 120 7.73 12.45 11.59
N GLU A 121 8.28 11.36 11.05
CA GLU A 121 9.14 10.40 11.76
C GLU A 121 10.40 10.13 10.93
N ASP A 122 11.55 10.11 11.58
CA ASP A 122 12.84 9.88 10.92
C ASP A 122 12.90 8.53 10.19
N ALA A 123 12.31 7.49 10.77
CA ALA A 123 12.27 6.17 10.14
C ALA A 123 11.44 6.15 8.86
N GLN A 124 10.32 6.87 8.83
CA GLN A 124 9.49 7.02 7.63
C GLN A 124 10.23 7.78 6.54
N ARG A 125 10.85 8.88 6.90
CA ARG A 125 11.67 9.67 5.98
C ARG A 125 12.80 8.83 5.37
N ALA A 126 13.56 8.13 6.19
CA ALA A 126 14.66 7.28 5.73
C ALA A 126 14.17 6.17 4.79
N PHE A 127 13.02 5.56 5.10
CA PHE A 127 12.43 4.53 4.27
C PHE A 127 12.08 5.06 2.87
N TYR A 128 11.36 6.18 2.78
CA TYR A 128 10.97 6.74 1.49
C TYR A 128 12.14 7.31 0.71
N GLU A 129 13.10 7.92 1.38
CA GLU A 129 14.35 8.36 0.71
C GLU A 129 15.11 7.18 0.10
N SER A 130 15.13 6.04 0.77
CA SER A 130 15.75 4.81 0.25
C SER A 130 15.07 4.28 -1.00
N LEU A 131 13.81 4.67 -1.24
CA LEU A 131 13.01 4.31 -2.42
C LEU A 131 13.08 5.37 -3.53
N GLY A 132 13.87 6.43 -3.35
CA GLY A 132 14.05 7.48 -4.34
C GLY A 132 13.14 8.69 -4.19
N PHE A 133 12.32 8.74 -3.12
CA PHE A 133 11.52 9.92 -2.81
C PHE A 133 12.37 10.97 -2.10
N SER A 134 12.02 12.23 -2.29
CA SER A 134 12.66 13.35 -1.61
C SER A 134 11.64 14.12 -0.79
N LEU A 135 12.01 14.53 0.41
CA LEU A 135 11.19 15.44 1.20
C LEU A 135 11.02 16.76 0.44
N VAL A 136 9.79 17.27 0.41
CA VAL A 136 9.50 18.54 -0.26
C VAL A 136 10.20 19.69 0.49
N THR A 137 11.18 20.31 -0.18
CA THR A 137 11.99 21.42 0.33
C THR A 137 12.31 22.40 -0.81
N GLY A 138 12.92 23.55 -0.48
CA GLY A 138 13.37 24.51 -1.49
C GLY A 138 12.25 25.24 -2.16
N ALA A 139 12.21 25.20 -3.50
CA ALA A 139 11.23 25.93 -4.30
C ALA A 139 9.84 25.28 -4.37
N LEU A 140 9.77 23.95 -4.11
CA LEU A 140 8.51 23.22 -4.11
C LEU A 140 7.85 23.29 -2.74
N ARG A 141 6.54 23.43 -2.72
CA ARG A 141 5.73 23.40 -1.49
C ARG A 141 4.58 22.42 -1.65
N ALA A 142 4.21 21.76 -0.57
CA ALA A 142 3.02 20.94 -0.49
C ALA A 142 2.00 21.63 0.43
N PHE A 143 0.74 21.63 0.01
CA PHE A 143 -0.37 22.12 0.82
C PHE A 143 -1.37 20.98 0.99
N VAL A 144 -1.91 20.82 2.20
CA VAL A 144 -2.93 19.83 2.51
C VAL A 144 -4.02 20.49 3.36
N ARG A 145 -5.24 20.07 3.14
CA ARG A 145 -6.38 20.52 3.94
C ARG A 145 -7.22 19.30 4.32
N PHE A 146 -7.49 19.15 5.58
CA PHE A 146 -8.39 18.13 6.14
C PHE A 146 -9.68 18.80 6.58
N ASP A 147 -10.83 18.30 6.12
CA ASP A 147 -12.17 18.78 6.46
C ASP A 147 -12.96 17.78 7.29
#